data_00fbc6f590a5c68802acaeab3dce5c82
#
_entry.id   00fbc6f590a5c68802acaeab3dce5c82
#
_cell.length_a   1.000
_cell.length_b   1.000
_cell.length_c   1.000
_cell.angle_alpha   90.00
_cell.angle_beta   90.00
_cell.angle_gamma   90.00
#
_symmetry.space_group_name_H-M   'P 1'
#
loop_
_entity.id
_entity.type
_entity.pdbx_description
1 polymer ?
#
loop_
_entity_poly.entity_id
_entity_poly.type
_entity_poly.pdbx_seq_one_letter_code
_entity_poly.pdbx_strand_id
1 'polypeptide(L)'
;RIWYISQQEDTDSELHFYDGKYKINDISDAEIASWEKPSDFNLALPSVYNLLPESFAIKTQAFKEQKHPELSYDKNGVKIWRQASQQFAEQPKGLVEVYINTQTGLHDINSTVLYSVWADLYNTQLSQLRTEAAIAGMNVNLSSSNGLVLSLSGFTDKQDILLKQALAGFDAEISAQAFNHAIDRYQRDLLNQQKQFPYAQAFGEYSKL
;
A
#
# COMPACT_ATOMS: atom_id res chain seq x y z
N ARG A 1 -25.51 -9.49 7.96
CA ARG A 1 -24.86 -10.78 7.64
C ARG A 1 -23.45 -10.76 8.23
N ILE A 2 -23.08 -11.86 8.89
CA ILE A 2 -21.74 -12.06 9.45
C ILE A 2 -21.12 -13.21 8.68
N TRP A 3 -19.87 -13.06 8.28
CA TRP A 3 -19.08 -14.11 7.64
C TRP A 3 -18.02 -14.58 8.62
N TYR A 4 -18.04 -15.86 8.95
CA TYR A 4 -17.02 -16.51 9.76
C TYR A 4 -16.27 -17.51 8.88
N ILE A 5 -14.95 -17.33 8.74
CA ILE A 5 -14.11 -18.16 7.88
C ILE A 5 -13.08 -18.86 8.76
N SER A 6 -13.18 -20.18 8.86
CA SER A 6 -12.28 -21.00 9.65
C SER A 6 -12.15 -22.39 9.02
N GLN A 7 -11.03 -23.06 9.23
CA GLN A 7 -10.82 -24.44 8.81
C GLN A 7 -11.43 -25.47 9.78
N GLN A 8 -11.90 -25.03 10.95
CA GLN A 8 -12.37 -25.88 12.04
C GLN A 8 -13.90 -25.91 12.16
N GLU A 9 -14.60 -25.16 11.29
CA GLU A 9 -16.06 -25.09 11.35
C GLU A 9 -16.74 -26.28 10.70
N ASP A 10 -17.83 -26.74 11.35
CA ASP A 10 -18.72 -27.73 10.76
C ASP A 10 -19.47 -27.14 9.58
N THR A 11 -19.42 -27.80 8.45
CA THR A 11 -20.08 -27.40 7.21
C THR A 11 -21.04 -28.50 6.75
N ASP A 12 -22.18 -28.09 6.14
CA ASP A 12 -23.22 -28.98 5.65
C ASP A 12 -23.54 -28.84 4.16
N SER A 13 -22.92 -27.86 3.51
CA SER A 13 -23.18 -27.49 2.11
C SER A 13 -21.87 -27.23 1.36
N GLU A 14 -21.90 -27.41 0.04
CA GLU A 14 -20.74 -27.19 -0.84
C GLU A 14 -21.08 -26.17 -1.94
N LEU A 15 -20.08 -25.38 -2.35
CA LEU A 15 -20.22 -24.46 -3.47
C LEU A 15 -20.22 -25.21 -4.80
N HIS A 16 -21.12 -24.84 -5.71
CA HIS A 16 -21.33 -25.57 -6.97
C HIS A 16 -20.12 -25.50 -7.94
N PHE A 17 -19.34 -24.44 -7.92
CA PHE A 17 -18.24 -24.22 -8.88
C PHE A 17 -16.85 -24.12 -8.24
N TYR A 18 -16.76 -24.14 -6.93
CA TYR A 18 -15.52 -23.94 -6.20
C TYR A 18 -15.40 -24.98 -5.09
N ASP A 19 -14.19 -25.40 -4.78
CA ASP A 19 -13.89 -26.25 -3.63
C ASP A 19 -14.06 -25.47 -2.32
N GLY A 20 -15.27 -25.10 -2.01
CA GLY A 20 -15.62 -24.37 -0.80
C GLY A 20 -16.78 -25.02 -0.09
N LYS A 21 -16.65 -25.19 1.22
CA LYS A 21 -17.73 -25.69 2.07
C LYS A 21 -18.27 -24.56 2.94
N TYR A 22 -19.56 -24.57 3.21
CA TYR A 22 -20.18 -23.54 4.02
C TYR A 22 -21.35 -24.11 4.84
N LYS A 23 -21.80 -23.33 5.80
CA LYS A 23 -23.04 -23.51 6.54
C LYS A 23 -23.70 -22.16 6.75
N ILE A 24 -25.00 -22.12 6.61
CA ILE A 24 -25.80 -20.92 6.88
C ILE A 24 -26.57 -21.15 8.17
N ASN A 25 -26.33 -20.34 9.16
CA ASN A 25 -27.06 -20.34 10.41
C ASN A 25 -27.87 -19.04 10.52
N ASP A 26 -29.08 -19.12 11.04
CA ASP A 26 -29.83 -17.94 11.44
C ASP A 26 -29.26 -17.40 12.75
N ILE A 27 -29.13 -16.08 12.82
CA ILE A 27 -28.71 -15.40 14.04
C ILE A 27 -29.93 -15.37 14.96
N SER A 28 -29.81 -15.91 16.16
CA SER A 28 -30.91 -15.95 17.12
C SER A 28 -31.22 -14.55 17.68
N ASP A 29 -32.48 -14.34 18.06
CA ASP A 29 -32.92 -13.09 18.72
C ASP A 29 -32.12 -12.82 20.02
N ALA A 30 -31.67 -13.88 20.71
CA ALA A 30 -30.87 -13.76 21.92
C ALA A 30 -29.46 -13.20 21.60
N GLU A 31 -28.87 -13.61 20.49
CA GLU A 31 -27.56 -13.07 20.03
C GLU A 31 -27.71 -11.61 19.61
N ILE A 32 -28.75 -11.28 18.84
CA ILE A 32 -29.05 -9.89 18.44
C ILE A 32 -29.21 -9.03 19.69
N ALA A 33 -30.04 -9.45 20.65
CA ALA A 33 -30.24 -8.74 21.91
C ALA A 33 -28.95 -8.58 22.74
N SER A 34 -28.02 -9.53 22.63
CA SER A 34 -26.71 -9.44 23.30
C SER A 34 -25.82 -8.34 22.69
N TRP A 35 -25.92 -8.12 21.39
CA TRP A 35 -25.15 -7.09 20.67
C TRP A 35 -25.73 -5.69 20.83
N GLU A 36 -27.05 -5.58 21.09
CA GLU A 36 -27.71 -4.30 21.36
C GLU A 36 -27.42 -3.74 22.76
N LYS A 37 -26.83 -4.56 23.63
CA LYS A 37 -26.43 -4.09 24.96
C LYS A 37 -25.28 -3.11 24.85
N PRO A 38 -25.28 -2.01 25.65
CA PRO A 38 -24.12 -1.13 25.73
C PRO A 38 -22.90 -1.95 26.09
N SER A 39 -21.85 -1.86 25.31
CA SER A 39 -20.56 -2.50 25.60
C SER A 39 -19.66 -1.52 26.38
N ASP A 40 -18.86 -2.03 27.29
CA ASP A 40 -17.84 -1.24 27.99
C ASP A 40 -16.63 -0.90 27.10
N PHE A 41 -16.74 -1.13 25.79
CA PHE A 41 -15.71 -0.75 24.83
C PHE A 41 -15.66 0.77 24.70
N ASN A 42 -14.49 1.35 24.94
CA ASN A 42 -14.24 2.77 24.74
C ASN A 42 -14.07 3.05 23.22
N LEU A 43 -15.19 3.06 22.50
CA LEU A 43 -15.20 3.35 21.07
C LEU A 43 -15.16 4.87 20.86
N ALA A 44 -14.23 5.32 20.03
CA ALA A 44 -14.14 6.71 19.61
C ALA A 44 -14.29 6.80 18.09
N LEU A 45 -14.79 7.93 17.62
CA LEU A 45 -14.76 8.23 16.19
C LEU A 45 -13.30 8.42 15.77
N PRO A 46 -12.94 8.02 14.52
CA PRO A 46 -11.63 8.32 13.99
C PRO A 46 -11.38 9.83 13.96
N SER A 47 -10.12 10.23 14.04
CA SER A 47 -9.72 11.63 13.88
C SER A 47 -10.13 12.15 12.49
N VAL A 48 -10.33 13.46 12.40
CA VAL A 48 -10.64 14.09 11.10
C VAL A 48 -9.43 13.93 10.17
N TYR A 49 -9.68 13.39 8.97
CA TYR A 49 -8.64 13.18 7.96
C TYR A 49 -8.28 14.51 7.29
N ASN A 50 -7.02 14.90 7.35
CA ASN A 50 -6.50 16.12 6.72
C ASN A 50 -6.12 15.94 5.25
N LEU A 51 -6.28 14.73 4.70
CA LEU A 51 -5.95 14.36 3.33
C LEU A 51 -7.11 14.52 2.35
N LEU A 52 -8.34 14.75 2.84
CA LEU A 52 -9.48 14.97 1.95
C LEU A 52 -9.24 16.20 1.09
N PRO A 53 -9.39 16.12 -0.24
CA PRO A 53 -9.16 17.26 -1.12
C PRO A 53 -10.24 18.33 -0.89
N GLU A 54 -9.80 19.58 -0.76
CA GLU A 54 -10.65 20.76 -0.63
C GLU A 54 -10.73 21.54 -1.96
N SER A 55 -9.75 21.30 -2.85
CA SER A 55 -9.67 21.92 -4.16
C SER A 55 -9.40 20.89 -5.26
N PHE A 56 -10.16 20.99 -6.33
CA PHE A 56 -9.95 20.21 -7.56
C PHE A 56 -9.38 21.06 -8.69
N ALA A 57 -8.76 22.19 -8.35
CA ALA A 57 -8.13 23.06 -9.34
C ALA A 57 -6.98 22.34 -10.05
N ILE A 58 -6.96 22.45 -11.37
CA ILE A 58 -5.91 21.86 -12.19
C ILE A 58 -4.66 22.74 -12.11
N LYS A 59 -3.61 22.20 -11.48
CA LYS A 59 -2.35 22.93 -11.24
C LYS A 59 -1.39 22.91 -12.44
N THR A 60 -1.71 22.16 -13.50
CA THR A 60 -0.80 21.89 -14.63
C THR A 60 -0.99 22.82 -15.83
N GLN A 61 -1.89 23.77 -15.79
CA GLN A 61 -2.18 24.69 -16.92
C GLN A 61 -0.97 25.56 -17.35
N ALA A 62 0.05 25.67 -16.54
CA ALA A 62 1.26 26.45 -16.84
C ALA A 62 2.33 25.68 -17.63
N PHE A 63 2.15 24.38 -17.85
CA PHE A 63 3.14 23.55 -18.54
C PHE A 63 2.81 23.45 -20.03
N LYS A 64 3.79 23.85 -20.86
CA LYS A 64 3.73 23.59 -22.31
C LYS A 64 3.78 22.07 -22.55
N GLU A 65 3.32 21.66 -23.73
CA GLU A 65 3.45 20.30 -24.20
C GLU A 65 4.89 19.79 -24.07
N GLN A 66 5.09 18.78 -23.23
CA GLN A 66 6.40 18.21 -22.92
C GLN A 66 6.45 16.77 -23.45
N LYS A 67 7.42 16.47 -24.31
CA LYS A 67 7.68 15.09 -24.76
C LYS A 67 8.43 14.27 -23.74
N HIS A 68 9.21 14.92 -22.89
CA HIS A 68 10.08 14.29 -21.87
C HIS A 68 10.00 15.08 -20.56
N PRO A 69 10.28 14.44 -19.41
CA PRO A 69 10.41 15.14 -18.14
C PRO A 69 11.49 16.25 -18.23
N GLU A 70 11.23 17.39 -17.61
CA GLU A 70 12.17 18.49 -17.49
C GLU A 70 12.77 18.55 -16.10
N LEU A 71 14.09 18.72 -16.02
CA LEU A 71 14.81 18.93 -14.77
C LEU A 71 14.50 20.32 -14.24
N SER A 72 13.76 20.42 -13.14
CA SER A 72 13.33 21.69 -12.53
C SER A 72 14.16 22.09 -11.32
N TYR A 73 14.91 21.16 -10.73
CA TYR A 73 15.74 21.40 -9.55
C TYR A 73 16.91 20.40 -9.53
N ASP A 74 18.13 20.88 -9.23
CA ASP A 74 19.34 20.06 -9.06
C ASP A 74 20.26 20.73 -8.04
N LYS A 75 20.10 20.39 -6.74
CA LYS A 75 20.95 20.89 -5.66
C LYS A 75 20.98 19.89 -4.50
N ASN A 76 22.09 19.86 -3.78
CA ASN A 76 22.27 19.08 -2.56
C ASN A 76 21.95 17.57 -2.73
N GLY A 77 22.27 16.99 -3.90
CA GLY A 77 21.99 15.59 -4.20
C GLY A 77 20.53 15.30 -4.54
N VAL A 78 19.64 16.30 -4.58
CA VAL A 78 18.24 16.15 -4.94
C VAL A 78 18.03 16.68 -6.36
N LYS A 79 17.41 15.82 -7.22
CA LYS A 79 16.98 16.20 -8.57
C LYS A 79 15.47 16.07 -8.67
N ILE A 80 14.80 17.11 -9.15
CA ILE A 80 13.34 17.07 -9.38
C ILE A 80 13.07 17.19 -10.86
N TRP A 81 12.44 16.17 -11.39
CA TRP A 81 11.97 16.12 -12.76
C TRP A 81 10.46 16.34 -12.79
N ARG A 82 9.97 17.08 -13.74
CA ARG A 82 8.56 17.39 -13.92
C ARG A 82 8.09 17.05 -15.31
N GLN A 83 6.90 16.47 -15.39
CA GLN A 83 6.22 16.23 -16.66
C GLN A 83 4.73 16.47 -16.51
N ALA A 84 4.14 17.27 -17.39
CA ALA A 84 2.70 17.41 -17.51
C ALA A 84 2.13 16.26 -18.34
N SER A 85 1.04 15.64 -17.87
CA SER A 85 0.31 14.68 -18.67
C SER A 85 -0.52 15.40 -19.72
N GLN A 86 -0.38 15.04 -20.99
CA GLN A 86 -1.23 15.56 -22.06
C GLN A 86 -2.59 14.86 -22.06
N GLN A 87 -2.57 13.56 -21.89
CA GLN A 87 -3.78 12.73 -21.94
C GLN A 87 -4.72 12.97 -20.77
N PHE A 88 -4.19 13.34 -19.59
CA PHE A 88 -4.95 13.54 -18.35
C PHE A 88 -4.84 14.97 -17.84
N ALA A 89 -4.62 15.94 -18.71
CA ALA A 89 -4.40 17.37 -18.34
C ALA A 89 -5.61 17.97 -17.59
N GLU A 90 -6.80 17.47 -17.82
CA GLU A 90 -8.03 17.96 -17.16
C GLU A 90 -8.35 17.24 -15.85
N GLN A 91 -7.51 16.31 -15.40
CA GLN A 91 -7.71 15.62 -14.13
C GLN A 91 -6.89 16.26 -13.02
N PRO A 92 -7.50 16.55 -11.84
CA PRO A 92 -6.79 17.11 -10.68
C PRO A 92 -6.02 16.02 -9.92
N LYS A 93 -5.35 15.14 -10.66
CA LYS A 93 -4.58 14.01 -10.14
C LYS A 93 -3.14 14.06 -10.62
N GLY A 94 -2.25 13.49 -9.82
CA GLY A 94 -0.83 13.44 -10.14
C GLY A 94 -0.16 12.21 -9.57
N LEU A 95 1.06 11.97 -10.05
CA LEU A 95 1.99 10.95 -9.55
C LEU A 95 3.24 11.67 -9.05
N VAL A 96 3.70 11.30 -7.87
CA VAL A 96 5.00 11.68 -7.32
C VAL A 96 5.78 10.42 -7.03
N GLU A 97 6.98 10.31 -7.57
CA GLU A 97 7.89 9.21 -7.30
C GLU A 97 9.20 9.78 -6.74
N VAL A 98 9.60 9.28 -5.57
CA VAL A 98 10.85 9.61 -4.92
C VAL A 98 11.77 8.41 -5.03
N TYR A 99 12.75 8.49 -5.91
CA TYR A 99 13.79 7.48 -6.06
C TYR A 99 14.90 7.74 -5.04
N ILE A 100 15.08 6.81 -4.12
CA ILE A 100 16.10 6.88 -3.09
C ILE A 100 17.31 6.06 -3.59
N ASN A 101 18.35 6.79 -4.00
CA ASN A 101 19.61 6.17 -4.44
C ASN A 101 20.44 5.80 -3.23
N THR A 102 20.56 4.51 -2.97
CA THR A 102 21.41 3.98 -1.90
C THR A 102 22.78 3.63 -2.47
N GLN A 103 23.85 4.06 -1.79
CA GLN A 103 25.23 3.81 -2.25
C GLN A 103 25.58 2.31 -2.33
N THR A 104 24.93 1.50 -1.51
CA THR A 104 25.13 0.03 -1.48
C THR A 104 24.45 -0.71 -2.62
N GLY A 105 23.61 -0.03 -3.40
CA GLY A 105 22.96 -0.56 -4.61
C GLY A 105 22.27 -1.92 -4.43
N LEU A 106 21.46 -2.29 -5.40
CA LEU A 106 20.85 -3.64 -5.49
C LEU A 106 21.82 -4.67 -6.12
N HIS A 107 23.13 -4.55 -5.81
CA HIS A 107 24.16 -5.35 -6.46
C HIS A 107 24.37 -6.73 -5.83
N ASP A 108 23.78 -6.97 -4.67
CA ASP A 108 23.87 -8.26 -4.00
C ASP A 108 22.52 -8.70 -3.43
N ILE A 109 22.36 -10.01 -3.28
CA ILE A 109 21.11 -10.64 -2.80
C ILE A 109 20.76 -10.16 -1.39
N ASN A 110 21.74 -9.95 -0.51
CA ASN A 110 21.48 -9.54 0.88
C ASN A 110 20.86 -8.15 0.92
N SER A 111 21.40 -7.20 0.15
CA SER A 111 20.85 -5.85 0.04
C SER A 111 19.44 -5.87 -0.55
N THR A 112 19.19 -6.69 -1.58
CA THR A 112 17.87 -6.83 -2.18
C THR A 112 16.83 -7.35 -1.18
N VAL A 113 17.16 -8.39 -0.41
CA VAL A 113 16.29 -8.94 0.64
C VAL A 113 16.06 -7.90 1.73
N LEU A 114 17.12 -7.22 2.19
CA LEU A 114 17.03 -6.21 3.24
C LEU A 114 16.10 -5.06 2.83
N TYR A 115 16.21 -4.55 1.61
CA TYR A 115 15.33 -3.51 1.10
C TYR A 115 13.88 -3.98 0.97
N SER A 116 13.66 -5.24 0.58
CA SER A 116 12.31 -5.80 0.50
C SER A 116 11.67 -5.91 1.87
N VAL A 117 12.39 -6.42 2.86
CA VAL A 117 11.93 -6.49 4.26
C VAL A 117 11.68 -5.09 4.83
N TRP A 118 12.58 -4.16 4.55
CA TRP A 118 12.42 -2.78 5.03
C TRP A 118 11.23 -2.08 4.38
N ALA A 119 11.00 -2.25 3.09
CA ALA A 119 9.82 -1.70 2.42
C ALA A 119 8.51 -2.26 2.98
N ASP A 120 8.47 -3.56 3.32
CA ASP A 120 7.31 -4.17 3.98
C ASP A 120 7.07 -3.60 5.39
N LEU A 121 8.13 -3.45 6.16
CA LEU A 121 8.07 -2.82 7.49
C LEU A 121 7.55 -1.38 7.41
N TYR A 122 8.12 -0.59 6.53
CA TYR A 122 7.72 0.78 6.30
C TYR A 122 6.24 0.88 5.90
N ASN A 123 5.80 0.09 4.92
CA ASN A 123 4.40 0.06 4.49
C ASN A 123 3.45 -0.40 5.61
N THR A 124 3.91 -1.29 6.48
CA THR A 124 3.14 -1.75 7.64
C THR A 124 3.01 -0.63 8.69
N GLN A 125 4.08 0.10 8.98
CA GLN A 125 4.06 1.26 9.89
C GLN A 125 3.15 2.37 9.37
N LEU A 126 3.12 2.59 8.06
CA LEU A 126 2.25 3.57 7.42
C LEU A 126 0.83 3.07 7.17
N SER A 127 0.41 1.93 7.72
CA SER A 127 -0.91 1.34 7.42
C SER A 127 -2.07 2.28 7.69
N GLN A 128 -2.03 3.06 8.78
CA GLN A 128 -3.03 4.08 9.08
C GLN A 128 -3.02 5.18 8.01
N LEU A 129 -1.86 5.78 7.73
CA LEU A 129 -1.73 6.82 6.71
C LEU A 129 -2.18 6.33 5.33
N ARG A 130 -1.86 5.09 4.97
CA ARG A 130 -2.29 4.46 3.71
C ARG A 130 -3.81 4.31 3.65
N THR A 131 -4.44 3.94 4.77
CA THR A 131 -5.91 3.85 4.85
C THR A 131 -6.55 5.23 4.70
N GLU A 132 -6.05 6.24 5.40
CA GLU A 132 -6.52 7.62 5.30
C GLU A 132 -6.35 8.18 3.88
N ALA A 133 -5.20 7.93 3.25
CA ALA A 133 -4.94 8.30 1.86
C ALA A 133 -5.91 7.62 0.89
N ALA A 134 -6.19 6.32 1.08
CA ALA A 134 -7.13 5.57 0.24
C ALA A 134 -8.56 6.12 0.34
N ILE A 135 -9.02 6.47 1.54
CA ILE A 135 -10.32 7.13 1.76
C ILE A 135 -10.38 8.48 1.03
N ALA A 136 -9.26 9.21 0.99
CA ALA A 136 -9.14 10.48 0.29
C ALA A 136 -8.89 10.34 -1.24
N GLY A 137 -8.94 9.14 -1.79
CA GLY A 137 -8.69 8.89 -3.22
C GLY A 137 -7.23 9.05 -3.62
N MET A 138 -6.32 8.86 -2.68
CA MET A 138 -4.86 8.88 -2.87
C MET A 138 -4.25 7.53 -2.48
N ASN A 139 -3.02 7.30 -2.91
CA ASN A 139 -2.24 6.12 -2.56
C ASN A 139 -0.81 6.53 -2.20
N VAL A 140 -0.20 5.80 -1.27
CA VAL A 140 1.22 5.89 -0.93
C VAL A 140 1.78 4.48 -0.71
N ASN A 141 2.93 4.21 -1.31
CA ASN A 141 3.59 2.91 -1.21
C ASN A 141 5.10 3.03 -1.41
N LEU A 142 5.86 2.27 -0.63
CA LEU A 142 7.29 2.08 -0.83
C LEU A 142 7.54 0.73 -1.51
N SER A 143 8.29 0.74 -2.59
CA SER A 143 8.72 -0.49 -3.30
C SER A 143 10.24 -0.59 -3.34
N SER A 144 10.73 -1.81 -3.54
CA SER A 144 12.16 -2.13 -3.59
C SER A 144 12.60 -2.81 -4.89
N SER A 145 11.78 -2.81 -5.94
CA SER A 145 12.05 -3.58 -7.16
C SER A 145 13.27 -3.10 -7.96
N ASN A 146 13.52 -1.80 -8.01
CA ASN A 146 14.67 -1.18 -8.70
C ASN A 146 15.33 -0.09 -7.83
N GLY A 147 15.67 -0.42 -6.60
CA GLY A 147 16.01 0.53 -5.56
C GLY A 147 14.78 0.83 -4.70
N LEU A 148 14.89 1.80 -3.84
CA LEU A 148 13.76 2.23 -3.02
C LEU A 148 13.01 3.34 -3.75
N VAL A 149 11.73 3.09 -4.03
CA VAL A 149 10.87 4.06 -4.70
C VAL A 149 9.63 4.31 -3.84
N LEU A 150 9.50 5.52 -3.30
CA LEU A 150 8.29 5.97 -2.63
C LEU A 150 7.38 6.60 -3.67
N SER A 151 6.24 5.96 -3.94
CA SER A 151 5.25 6.39 -4.93
C SER A 151 4.00 6.92 -4.25
N LEU A 152 3.55 8.11 -4.67
CA LEU A 152 2.30 8.73 -4.25
C LEU A 152 1.46 9.03 -5.48
N SER A 153 0.18 8.69 -5.46
CA SER A 153 -0.74 8.98 -6.57
C SER A 153 -2.09 9.45 -6.06
N GLY A 154 -2.88 10.08 -6.92
CA GLY A 154 -4.23 10.54 -6.60
C GLY A 154 -4.37 12.06 -6.69
N PHE A 155 -5.29 12.65 -5.91
CA PHE A 155 -5.59 14.07 -5.97
C PHE A 155 -4.40 14.95 -5.58
N THR A 156 -4.12 15.99 -6.41
CA THR A 156 -2.93 16.84 -6.25
C THR A 156 -3.02 17.81 -5.08
N ASP A 157 -4.23 18.08 -4.57
CA ASP A 157 -4.45 19.13 -3.56
C ASP A 157 -3.70 18.89 -2.26
N LYS A 158 -3.67 17.65 -1.79
CA LYS A 158 -3.05 17.25 -0.51
C LYS A 158 -1.82 16.34 -0.68
N GLN A 159 -1.26 16.23 -1.89
CA GLN A 159 -0.09 15.36 -2.13
C GLN A 159 1.17 15.83 -1.37
N ASP A 160 1.34 17.13 -1.14
CA ASP A 160 2.46 17.64 -0.36
C ASP A 160 2.36 17.27 1.13
N ILE A 161 1.15 17.25 1.68
CA ILE A 161 0.89 16.81 3.06
C ILE A 161 1.18 15.31 3.15
N LEU A 162 0.64 14.50 2.23
CA LEU A 162 0.87 13.06 2.19
C LEU A 162 2.36 12.74 2.04
N LEU A 163 3.08 13.46 1.17
CA LEU A 163 4.53 13.28 1.00
C LEU A 163 5.29 13.59 2.29
N LYS A 164 4.99 14.70 2.97
CA LYS A 164 5.63 15.04 4.25
C LYS A 164 5.41 13.98 5.32
N GLN A 165 4.18 13.50 5.45
CA GLN A 165 3.83 12.43 6.41
C GLN A 165 4.52 11.12 6.06
N ALA A 166 4.57 10.75 4.79
CA ALA A 166 5.29 9.57 4.33
C ALA A 166 6.80 9.69 4.62
N LEU A 167 7.44 10.82 4.29
CA LEU A 167 8.86 11.02 4.56
C LEU A 167 9.18 10.97 6.05
N ALA A 168 8.32 11.50 6.91
CA ALA A 168 8.49 11.39 8.37
C ALA A 168 8.46 9.93 8.87
N GLY A 169 7.82 9.02 8.14
CA GLY A 169 7.80 7.59 8.46
C GLY A 169 9.16 6.91 8.34
N PHE A 170 10.14 7.50 7.63
CA PHE A 170 11.49 6.96 7.55
C PHE A 170 12.27 7.05 8.86
N ASP A 171 11.91 7.99 9.74
CA ASP A 171 12.55 8.18 11.04
C ASP A 171 11.92 7.33 12.16
N ALA A 172 10.91 6.51 11.83
CA ALA A 172 10.22 5.70 12.82
C ALA A 172 11.09 4.54 13.30
N GLU A 173 11.12 4.31 14.61
CA GLU A 173 11.83 3.18 15.20
C GLU A 173 11.18 1.85 14.83
N ILE A 174 11.99 0.89 14.42
CA ILE A 174 11.56 -0.47 14.11
C ILE A 174 11.82 -1.35 15.34
N SER A 175 10.76 -1.92 15.92
CA SER A 175 10.92 -2.89 17.00
C SER A 175 11.45 -4.22 16.48
N ALA A 176 12.21 -4.96 17.32
CA ALA A 176 12.69 -6.29 17.00
C ALA A 176 11.53 -7.26 16.65
N GLN A 177 10.38 -7.11 17.32
CA GLN A 177 9.20 -7.92 17.03
C GLN A 177 8.66 -7.64 15.63
N ALA A 178 8.51 -6.38 15.24
CA ALA A 178 8.04 -6.00 13.91
C ALA A 178 8.99 -6.53 12.81
N PHE A 179 10.31 -6.42 13.06
CA PHE A 179 11.33 -6.96 12.15
C PHE A 179 11.20 -8.47 11.97
N ASN A 180 11.10 -9.23 13.08
CA ASN A 180 10.92 -10.68 13.01
C ASN A 180 9.62 -11.07 12.27
N HIS A 181 8.52 -10.37 12.51
CA HIS A 181 7.28 -10.61 11.77
C HIS A 181 7.42 -10.33 10.26
N ALA A 182 8.19 -9.33 9.86
CA ALA A 182 8.44 -9.05 8.45
C ALA A 182 9.29 -10.16 7.80
N ILE A 183 10.31 -10.66 8.48
CA ILE A 183 11.10 -11.81 8.03
C ILE A 183 10.20 -13.04 7.86
N ASP A 184 9.34 -13.35 8.84
CA ASP A 184 8.43 -14.48 8.76
C ASP A 184 7.44 -14.35 7.58
N ARG A 185 6.94 -13.13 7.30
CA ARG A 185 6.10 -12.90 6.13
C ARG A 185 6.88 -13.14 4.85
N TYR A 186 8.06 -12.57 4.72
CA TYR A 186 8.92 -12.72 3.55
C TYR A 186 9.21 -14.19 3.26
N GLN A 187 9.57 -14.97 4.27
CA GLN A 187 9.81 -16.41 4.12
C GLN A 187 8.56 -17.17 3.67
N ARG A 188 7.40 -16.86 4.26
CA ARG A 188 6.13 -17.47 3.84
C ARG A 188 5.77 -17.12 2.40
N ASP A 189 6.00 -15.89 1.98
CA ASP A 189 5.74 -15.46 0.61
C ASP A 189 6.63 -16.19 -0.40
N LEU A 190 7.90 -16.39 -0.10
CA LEU A 190 8.79 -17.22 -0.91
C LEU A 190 8.31 -18.68 -1.02
N LEU A 191 7.87 -19.27 0.08
CA LEU A 191 7.32 -20.63 0.08
C LEU A 191 6.00 -20.72 -0.69
N ASN A 192 5.15 -19.68 -0.60
CA ASN A 192 3.88 -19.62 -1.30
C ASN A 192 4.06 -19.40 -2.82
N GLN A 193 5.11 -18.70 -3.25
CA GLN A 193 5.43 -18.57 -4.67
C GLN A 193 5.64 -19.93 -5.36
N GLN A 194 6.19 -20.92 -4.64
CA GLN A 194 6.37 -22.27 -5.15
C GLN A 194 5.05 -23.05 -5.31
N LYS A 195 3.97 -22.57 -4.69
CA LYS A 195 2.63 -23.19 -4.75
C LYS A 195 1.67 -22.49 -5.72
N GLN A 196 2.14 -21.48 -6.42
CA GLN A 196 1.34 -20.75 -7.40
C GLN A 196 1.01 -21.64 -8.61
N PHE A 197 0.00 -21.22 -9.39
CA PHE A 197 -0.33 -21.89 -10.64
C PHE A 197 0.87 -21.96 -11.59
N PRO A 198 0.99 -23.01 -12.42
CA PRO A 198 2.14 -23.22 -13.29
C PRO A 198 2.47 -22.02 -14.20
N TYR A 199 1.45 -21.31 -14.70
CA TYR A 199 1.66 -20.12 -15.52
C TYR A 199 2.33 -18.97 -14.72
N ALA A 200 1.95 -18.79 -13.47
CA ALA A 200 2.55 -17.74 -12.61
C ALA A 200 3.98 -18.09 -12.25
N GLN A 201 4.29 -19.37 -12.01
CA GLN A 201 5.66 -19.84 -11.82
C GLN A 201 6.50 -19.62 -13.08
N ALA A 202 5.96 -19.94 -14.26
CA ALA A 202 6.66 -19.73 -15.53
C ALA A 202 6.98 -18.25 -15.79
N PHE A 203 6.03 -17.33 -15.52
CA PHE A 203 6.29 -15.89 -15.62
C PHE A 203 7.32 -15.40 -14.59
N GLY A 204 7.30 -15.96 -13.37
CA GLY A 204 8.30 -15.66 -12.34
C GLY A 204 9.72 -16.07 -12.77
N GLU A 205 9.89 -17.22 -13.41
CA GLU A 205 11.19 -17.65 -13.96
C GLU A 205 11.60 -16.79 -15.16
N TYR A 206 10.68 -16.46 -16.05
CA TYR A 206 10.96 -15.59 -17.19
C TYR A 206 11.46 -14.20 -16.78
N SER A 207 10.95 -13.64 -15.70
CA SER A 207 11.36 -12.32 -15.20
C SER A 207 12.76 -12.29 -14.57
N LYS A 208 13.40 -13.45 -14.37
CA LYS A 208 14.77 -13.58 -13.85
C LYS A 208 15.82 -13.58 -14.96
N LEU A 209 15.39 -13.73 -16.23
CA LEU A 209 16.26 -13.70 -17.42
C LEU A 209 16.54 -12.27 -17.86
#